data_33eb9820a0d30c4dcd349dbc690233a1
#
_entry.id   33eb9820a0d30c4dcd349dbc690233a1
#
_cell.length_a   1.000
_cell.length_b   1.000
_cell.length_c   1.000
_cell.angle_alpha   90.00
_cell.angle_beta   90.00
_cell.angle_gamma   90.00
#
_symmetry.space_group_name_H-M   'P 1'
#
loop_
_entity.id
_entity.type
_entity.pdbx_description
1 polymer ?
#
loop_
_entity_poly.entity_id
_entity_poly.type
_entity_poly.pdbx_seq_one_letter_code
_entity_poly.pdbx_strand_id
1 'polypeptide(L)'
;MSDSVHRLAVISLHTSPLAQPGAGDGGGMNVYVAEMVAALAQAGVDCTVFTRRSSVDQATRVQVEPGFDVVHVDAGSIDLPKDDLAEVLDEFTAALAEHPDVEAADAIHAHYWLSGEVGHRLKHDLGIPLAVSFHTLGRVKAGAGDAEPAERISREQRIVQCADALVANAPPERDQLTTLYQADPQRIEIINPGVDHALFSPGSRAGARRATGLGDGPVLLFVGRIQPLKGVDLAIEALARMDRPDAVLVVMGGPSGTEGEAHLREVRRLAADLGVAERVIWQPPMARHVLSTWYRAADVVVVPSRSESFGLVALEAAACGVPVVATAVGGLRTVVVDGVTGLLVPSRTADAFAGAIGSLLADPAHAAALGAEAAVHAREFTWTRAAARLRQAVGELCRGTLVDCR
;
A
#
# COMPACT_ATOMS: atom_id res chain seq x y z
N MET A 1 -17.28 -29.95 -13.40
CA MET A 1 -17.48 -28.80 -12.51
C MET A 1 -16.42 -27.78 -12.91
N SER A 2 -16.80 -26.53 -13.14
CA SER A 2 -15.90 -25.48 -13.67
C SER A 2 -14.72 -25.27 -12.72
N ASP A 3 -13.49 -25.37 -13.26
CA ASP A 3 -12.23 -25.25 -12.50
C ASP A 3 -11.86 -23.78 -12.13
N SER A 4 -12.78 -22.85 -12.26
CA SER A 4 -12.51 -21.42 -12.14
C SER A 4 -13.37 -20.75 -11.06
N VAL A 5 -12.75 -19.88 -10.28
CA VAL A 5 -13.45 -18.92 -9.41
C VAL A 5 -14.24 -17.95 -10.29
N HIS A 6 -15.52 -17.79 -10.01
CA HIS A 6 -16.43 -16.91 -10.74
C HIS A 6 -16.86 -15.72 -9.91
N ARG A 7 -16.99 -15.86 -8.59
CA ARG A 7 -17.45 -14.81 -7.67
C ARG A 7 -16.57 -14.72 -6.45
N LEU A 8 -16.10 -13.50 -6.15
CA LEU A 8 -15.24 -13.24 -5.00
C LEU A 8 -15.85 -12.16 -4.11
N ALA A 9 -16.09 -12.49 -2.84
CA ALA A 9 -16.40 -11.50 -1.82
C ALA A 9 -15.11 -10.90 -1.28
N VAL A 10 -14.89 -9.61 -1.49
CA VAL A 10 -13.69 -8.90 -1.03
C VAL A 10 -14.08 -8.02 0.17
N ILE A 11 -13.38 -8.18 1.29
CA ILE A 11 -13.68 -7.40 2.50
C ILE A 11 -12.57 -6.37 2.74
N SER A 12 -12.95 -5.08 2.72
CA SER A 12 -12.09 -3.93 3.05
C SER A 12 -12.82 -3.01 4.03
N LEU A 13 -13.02 -3.48 5.28
CA LEU A 13 -13.90 -2.88 6.26
C LEU A 13 -13.58 -1.41 6.54
N HIS A 14 -12.31 -1.11 6.89
CA HIS A 14 -11.94 0.19 7.48
C HIS A 14 -11.71 1.31 6.47
N THR A 15 -11.64 1.00 5.18
CA THR A 15 -11.40 2.01 4.13
C THR A 15 -11.92 1.53 2.78
N SER A 16 -12.65 2.39 2.10
CA SER A 16 -13.19 2.12 0.76
C SER A 16 -12.09 2.13 -0.31
N PRO A 17 -12.10 1.19 -1.28
CA PRO A 17 -11.20 1.27 -2.43
C PRO A 17 -11.43 2.52 -3.30
N LEU A 18 -12.57 3.19 -3.13
CA LEU A 18 -12.90 4.43 -3.83
C LEU A 18 -12.35 5.69 -3.13
N ALA A 19 -11.80 5.55 -1.91
CA ALA A 19 -11.22 6.67 -1.17
C ALA A 19 -9.94 7.16 -1.85
N GLN A 20 -9.74 8.51 -1.86
CA GLN A 20 -8.51 9.11 -2.40
C GLN A 20 -7.28 8.65 -1.61
N PRO A 21 -6.29 8.00 -2.25
CA PRO A 21 -5.05 7.62 -1.57
C PRO A 21 -4.27 8.85 -1.10
N GLY A 22 -3.63 8.71 0.08
CA GLY A 22 -2.82 9.78 0.67
C GLY A 22 -3.59 10.77 1.54
N ALA A 23 -4.91 10.60 1.70
CA ALA A 23 -5.76 11.39 2.58
C ALA A 23 -6.40 10.48 3.65
N GLY A 24 -6.50 10.95 4.88
CA GLY A 24 -7.09 10.21 6.00
C GLY A 24 -6.47 8.81 6.13
N ASP A 25 -7.30 7.78 6.17
CA ASP A 25 -6.87 6.38 6.23
C ASP A 25 -6.59 5.77 4.85
N GLY A 26 -6.91 6.49 3.76
CA GLY A 26 -6.65 6.06 2.39
C GLY A 26 -5.15 5.96 2.08
N GLY A 27 -4.70 4.82 1.59
CA GLY A 27 -3.28 4.59 1.30
C GLY A 27 -3.03 3.49 0.27
N GLY A 28 -1.86 2.88 0.34
CA GLY A 28 -1.48 1.80 -0.59
C GLY A 28 -2.45 0.62 -0.64
N MET A 29 -3.13 0.30 0.49
CA MET A 29 -4.12 -0.76 0.52
C MET A 29 -5.34 -0.43 -0.37
N ASN A 30 -5.82 0.82 -0.37
CA ASN A 30 -6.93 1.23 -1.23
C ASN A 30 -6.59 1.05 -2.71
N VAL A 31 -5.37 1.47 -3.09
CA VAL A 31 -4.85 1.26 -4.46
C VAL A 31 -4.78 -0.23 -4.77
N TYR A 32 -4.23 -1.02 -3.85
CA TYR A 32 -4.11 -2.48 -4.03
C TYR A 32 -5.49 -3.11 -4.25
N VAL A 33 -6.46 -2.84 -3.39
CA VAL A 33 -7.81 -3.44 -3.51
C VAL A 33 -8.48 -3.01 -4.81
N ALA A 34 -8.48 -1.72 -5.14
CA ALA A 34 -9.09 -1.21 -6.36
C ALA A 34 -8.50 -1.85 -7.62
N GLU A 35 -7.17 -1.85 -7.75
CA GLU A 35 -6.47 -2.34 -8.93
C GLU A 35 -6.53 -3.88 -9.05
N MET A 36 -6.41 -4.60 -7.93
CA MET A 36 -6.51 -6.05 -7.91
C MET A 36 -7.91 -6.51 -8.33
N VAL A 37 -8.94 -5.87 -7.77
CA VAL A 37 -10.33 -6.21 -8.10
C VAL A 37 -10.65 -5.86 -9.55
N ALA A 38 -10.22 -4.69 -10.05
CA ALA A 38 -10.36 -4.33 -11.45
C ALA A 38 -9.70 -5.37 -12.38
N ALA A 39 -8.47 -5.80 -12.07
CA ALA A 39 -7.78 -6.82 -12.86
C ALA A 39 -8.45 -8.20 -12.79
N LEU A 40 -9.05 -8.58 -11.66
CA LEU A 40 -9.85 -9.79 -11.53
C LEU A 40 -11.14 -9.72 -12.34
N ALA A 41 -11.85 -8.59 -12.29
CA ALA A 41 -13.06 -8.35 -13.07
C ALA A 41 -12.78 -8.44 -14.58
N GLN A 42 -11.69 -7.82 -15.03
CA GLN A 42 -11.21 -7.93 -16.43
C GLN A 42 -10.80 -9.36 -16.80
N ALA A 43 -10.41 -10.18 -15.82
CA ALA A 43 -10.14 -11.61 -16.02
C ALA A 43 -11.40 -12.51 -15.90
N GLY A 44 -12.60 -11.91 -15.77
CA GLY A 44 -13.89 -12.60 -15.74
C GLY A 44 -14.29 -13.15 -14.37
N VAL A 45 -13.81 -12.57 -13.29
CA VAL A 45 -14.24 -12.85 -11.91
C VAL A 45 -15.13 -11.72 -11.42
N ASP A 46 -16.39 -12.02 -11.09
CA ASP A 46 -17.30 -11.04 -10.48
C ASP A 46 -16.89 -10.78 -9.03
N CYS A 47 -16.48 -9.57 -8.72
CA CYS A 47 -16.00 -9.16 -7.42
C CYS A 47 -16.93 -8.13 -6.77
N THR A 48 -17.37 -8.39 -5.55
CA THR A 48 -18.07 -7.41 -4.72
C THR A 48 -17.18 -7.05 -3.53
N VAL A 49 -16.80 -5.76 -3.43
CA VAL A 49 -16.02 -5.24 -2.31
C VAL A 49 -16.95 -4.68 -1.25
N PHE A 50 -16.89 -5.22 -0.05
CA PHE A 50 -17.65 -4.79 1.11
C PHE A 50 -16.79 -3.86 1.98
N THR A 51 -17.29 -2.66 2.23
CA THR A 51 -16.64 -1.65 3.07
C THR A 51 -17.66 -0.98 3.97
N ARG A 52 -17.23 -0.53 5.14
CA ARG A 52 -18.14 0.18 6.05
C ARG A 52 -18.49 1.55 5.47
N ARG A 53 -19.78 1.94 5.59
CA ARG A 53 -20.21 3.29 5.27
C ARG A 53 -19.58 4.29 6.24
N SER A 54 -18.95 5.32 5.71
CA SER A 54 -18.27 6.38 6.46
C SER A 54 -18.75 7.79 6.10
N SER A 55 -19.78 7.91 5.23
CA SER A 55 -20.44 9.17 4.89
C SER A 55 -21.89 8.91 4.48
N VAL A 56 -22.77 9.84 4.80
CA VAL A 56 -24.19 9.81 4.40
C VAL A 56 -24.38 9.89 2.88
N ASP A 57 -23.44 10.50 2.18
CA ASP A 57 -23.49 10.70 0.73
C ASP A 57 -23.03 9.46 -0.06
N GLN A 58 -22.52 8.43 0.61
CA GLN A 58 -22.12 7.19 -0.06
C GLN A 58 -23.34 6.39 -0.48
N ALA A 59 -23.46 6.08 -1.78
CA ALA A 59 -24.45 5.16 -2.29
C ALA A 59 -24.23 3.76 -1.68
N THR A 60 -25.32 3.02 -1.42
CA THR A 60 -25.24 1.67 -0.85
C THR A 60 -24.42 0.73 -1.76
N ARG A 61 -24.58 0.85 -3.08
CA ARG A 61 -23.83 0.09 -4.09
C ARG A 61 -23.32 1.03 -5.17
N VAL A 62 -22.07 0.85 -5.56
CA VAL A 62 -21.43 1.54 -6.67
C VAL A 62 -20.82 0.51 -7.61
N GLN A 63 -21.31 0.43 -8.84
CA GLN A 63 -20.66 -0.34 -9.88
C GLN A 63 -19.50 0.50 -10.45
N VAL A 64 -18.27 0.03 -10.24
CA VAL A 64 -17.04 0.72 -10.69
C VAL A 64 -16.79 0.42 -12.17
N GLU A 65 -16.88 -0.86 -12.54
CA GLU A 65 -16.83 -1.38 -13.89
C GLU A 65 -17.57 -2.72 -13.95
N PRO A 66 -17.84 -3.31 -15.12
CA PRO A 66 -18.46 -4.63 -15.20
C PRO A 66 -17.67 -5.68 -14.42
N GLY A 67 -18.34 -6.36 -13.48
CA GLY A 67 -17.71 -7.36 -12.61
C GLY A 67 -16.99 -6.77 -11.39
N PHE A 68 -17.04 -5.45 -11.16
CA PHE A 68 -16.49 -4.80 -9.97
C PHE A 68 -17.50 -3.89 -9.31
N ASP A 69 -18.07 -4.32 -8.20
CA ASP A 69 -18.99 -3.55 -7.37
C ASP A 69 -18.37 -3.23 -6.00
N VAL A 70 -18.75 -2.07 -5.44
CA VAL A 70 -18.46 -1.69 -4.06
C VAL A 70 -19.79 -1.52 -3.30
N VAL A 71 -19.92 -2.22 -2.18
CA VAL A 71 -21.10 -2.15 -1.29
C VAL A 71 -20.69 -1.47 0.00
N HIS A 72 -21.35 -0.37 0.34
CA HIS A 72 -21.18 0.33 1.61
C HIS A 72 -22.17 -0.22 2.63
N VAL A 73 -21.65 -0.89 3.64
CA VAL A 73 -22.40 -1.57 4.69
C VAL A 73 -22.53 -0.66 5.90
N ASP A 74 -23.74 -0.53 6.41
CA ASP A 74 -24.01 0.21 7.65
C ASP A 74 -23.56 -0.65 8.85
N ALA A 75 -22.65 -0.12 9.66
CA ALA A 75 -22.19 -0.74 10.90
C ALA A 75 -21.63 0.34 11.84
N GLY A 76 -22.30 0.57 12.95
CA GLY A 76 -21.99 1.61 13.92
C GLY A 76 -22.16 3.04 13.39
N SER A 77 -21.69 4.01 14.17
CA SER A 77 -21.75 5.42 13.79
C SER A 77 -20.83 5.72 12.60
N ILE A 78 -21.30 6.59 11.68
CA ILE A 78 -20.51 7.09 10.55
C ILE A 78 -19.17 7.69 10.99
N ASP A 79 -19.20 8.44 12.10
CA ASP A 79 -18.04 9.16 12.64
C ASP A 79 -17.12 8.30 13.53
N LEU A 80 -17.34 6.98 13.59
CA LEU A 80 -16.54 6.09 14.44
C LEU A 80 -15.07 6.12 14.00
N PRO A 81 -14.15 6.47 14.92
CA PRO A 81 -12.72 6.48 14.63
C PRO A 81 -12.21 5.10 14.23
N LYS A 82 -11.14 5.07 13.44
CA LYS A 82 -10.54 3.82 12.98
C LYS A 82 -10.12 2.90 14.12
N ASP A 83 -9.62 3.46 15.20
CA ASP A 83 -9.12 2.68 16.33
C ASP A 83 -10.24 1.96 17.09
N ASP A 84 -11.48 2.44 16.95
CA ASP A 84 -12.68 1.88 17.58
C ASP A 84 -13.45 0.91 16.65
N LEU A 85 -13.02 0.72 15.40
CA LEU A 85 -13.71 -0.13 14.42
C LEU A 85 -13.80 -1.62 14.83
N ALA A 86 -13.04 -2.05 15.80
CA ALA A 86 -13.19 -3.39 16.37
C ALA A 86 -14.56 -3.60 17.07
N GLU A 87 -15.20 -2.52 17.52
CA GLU A 87 -16.50 -2.55 18.20
C GLU A 87 -17.68 -2.90 17.27
N VAL A 88 -17.53 -2.65 15.96
CA VAL A 88 -18.60 -2.87 14.98
C VAL A 88 -18.42 -4.15 14.15
N LEU A 89 -17.45 -4.99 14.50
CA LEU A 89 -17.18 -6.23 13.78
C LEU A 89 -18.38 -7.19 13.77
N ASP A 90 -19.11 -7.28 14.88
CA ASP A 90 -20.29 -8.16 15.00
C ASP A 90 -21.41 -7.69 14.09
N GLU A 91 -21.74 -6.39 14.10
CA GLU A 91 -22.77 -5.80 13.25
C GLU A 91 -22.40 -5.93 11.76
N PHE A 92 -21.16 -5.61 11.40
CA PHE A 92 -20.67 -5.73 10.03
C PHE A 92 -20.68 -7.19 9.55
N THR A 93 -20.27 -8.14 10.38
CA THR A 93 -20.29 -9.57 10.06
C THR A 93 -21.71 -10.07 9.83
N ALA A 94 -22.65 -9.70 10.70
CA ALA A 94 -24.06 -10.11 10.57
C ALA A 94 -24.66 -9.58 9.25
N ALA A 95 -24.40 -8.32 8.89
CA ALA A 95 -24.86 -7.74 7.64
C ALA A 95 -24.30 -8.45 6.40
N LEU A 96 -23.03 -8.91 6.47
CA LEU A 96 -22.40 -9.65 5.39
C LEU A 96 -22.93 -11.10 5.30
N ALA A 97 -23.18 -11.76 6.43
CA ALA A 97 -23.67 -13.14 6.45
C ALA A 97 -25.03 -13.30 5.77
N GLU A 98 -25.85 -12.24 5.77
CA GLU A 98 -27.17 -12.21 5.12
C GLU A 98 -27.12 -11.62 3.69
N HIS A 99 -25.93 -11.21 3.22
CA HIS A 99 -25.81 -10.54 1.92
C HIS A 99 -25.73 -11.56 0.78
N PRO A 100 -26.61 -11.47 -0.26
CA PRO A 100 -26.69 -12.48 -1.32
C PRO A 100 -25.38 -12.64 -2.12
N ASP A 101 -24.57 -11.57 -2.26
CA ASP A 101 -23.27 -11.68 -2.97
C ASP A 101 -22.21 -12.40 -2.13
N VAL A 102 -22.34 -12.41 -0.79
CA VAL A 102 -21.47 -13.21 0.09
C VAL A 102 -21.88 -14.67 0.09
N GLU A 103 -23.19 -14.95 0.19
CA GLU A 103 -23.74 -16.31 0.11
C GLU A 103 -23.40 -16.99 -1.23
N ALA A 104 -23.39 -16.20 -2.31
CA ALA A 104 -23.09 -16.70 -3.66
C ALA A 104 -21.59 -16.71 -4.02
N ALA A 105 -20.71 -16.26 -3.11
CA ALA A 105 -19.29 -16.18 -3.38
C ALA A 105 -18.60 -17.55 -3.31
N ASP A 106 -17.68 -17.81 -4.23
CA ASP A 106 -16.84 -19.01 -4.21
C ASP A 106 -15.77 -18.95 -3.11
N ALA A 107 -15.33 -17.73 -2.75
CA ALA A 107 -14.35 -17.49 -1.70
C ALA A 107 -14.45 -16.06 -1.14
N ILE A 108 -13.80 -15.85 0.01
CA ILE A 108 -13.61 -14.55 0.65
C ILE A 108 -12.15 -14.14 0.54
N HIS A 109 -11.88 -12.89 0.11
CA HIS A 109 -10.56 -12.27 0.23
C HIS A 109 -10.63 -11.07 1.17
N ALA A 110 -10.02 -11.20 2.34
CA ALA A 110 -10.06 -10.17 3.38
C ALA A 110 -8.76 -9.36 3.41
N HIS A 111 -8.90 -8.04 3.52
CA HIS A 111 -7.77 -7.10 3.55
C HIS A 111 -7.65 -6.44 4.91
N TYR A 112 -6.49 -6.59 5.55
CA TYR A 112 -6.20 -6.10 6.89
C TYR A 112 -6.87 -6.95 7.98
N TRP A 113 -6.36 -6.86 9.22
CA TRP A 113 -6.80 -7.72 10.33
C TRP A 113 -8.28 -7.58 10.70
N LEU A 114 -8.87 -6.36 10.63
CA LEU A 114 -10.31 -6.14 10.88
C LEU A 114 -11.16 -6.95 9.89
N SER A 115 -10.85 -6.86 8.62
CA SER A 115 -11.53 -7.64 7.58
C SER A 115 -11.23 -9.13 7.70
N GLY A 116 -10.01 -9.49 8.12
CA GLY A 116 -9.62 -10.86 8.41
C GLY A 116 -10.46 -11.49 9.52
N GLU A 117 -10.78 -10.73 10.56
CA GLU A 117 -11.66 -11.19 11.65
C GLU A 117 -13.10 -11.43 11.16
N VAL A 118 -13.62 -10.55 10.33
CA VAL A 118 -14.93 -10.74 9.66
C VAL A 118 -14.91 -11.98 8.77
N GLY A 119 -13.91 -12.08 7.90
CA GLY A 119 -13.74 -13.24 7.00
C GLY A 119 -13.58 -14.56 7.76
N HIS A 120 -12.87 -14.56 8.90
CA HIS A 120 -12.72 -15.72 9.77
C HIS A 120 -14.08 -16.23 10.29
N ARG A 121 -14.95 -15.34 10.73
CA ARG A 121 -16.29 -15.69 11.20
C ARG A 121 -17.17 -16.21 10.04
N LEU A 122 -17.22 -15.48 8.92
CA LEU A 122 -18.00 -15.90 7.75
C LEU A 122 -17.56 -17.26 7.20
N LYS A 123 -16.24 -17.55 7.21
CA LYS A 123 -15.73 -18.88 6.85
C LYS A 123 -16.36 -19.98 7.68
N HIS A 124 -16.47 -19.78 9.00
CA HIS A 124 -17.06 -20.79 9.90
C HIS A 124 -18.57 -20.90 9.78
N ASP A 125 -19.25 -19.76 9.58
CA ASP A 125 -20.69 -19.71 9.53
C ASP A 125 -21.24 -20.22 8.19
N LEU A 126 -20.55 -19.93 7.08
CA LEU A 126 -21.01 -20.21 5.72
C LEU A 126 -20.21 -21.33 5.02
N GLY A 127 -19.09 -21.77 5.57
CA GLY A 127 -18.24 -22.79 4.95
C GLY A 127 -17.52 -22.30 3.69
N ILE A 128 -17.24 -21.00 3.57
CA ILE A 128 -16.61 -20.37 2.40
C ILE A 128 -15.08 -20.24 2.62
N PRO A 129 -14.21 -20.63 1.66
CA PRO A 129 -12.77 -20.47 1.78
C PRO A 129 -12.33 -19.01 2.04
N LEU A 130 -11.31 -18.85 2.89
CA LEU A 130 -10.78 -17.55 3.29
C LEU A 130 -9.32 -17.34 2.87
N ALA A 131 -9.07 -16.36 2.00
CA ALA A 131 -7.76 -15.80 1.75
C ALA A 131 -7.60 -14.47 2.51
N VAL A 132 -6.40 -14.19 3.06
CA VAL A 132 -6.14 -12.94 3.81
C VAL A 132 -4.87 -12.26 3.35
N SER A 133 -4.95 -10.95 3.06
CA SER A 133 -3.81 -10.04 2.87
C SER A 133 -3.75 -9.06 4.03
N PHE A 134 -2.68 -9.08 4.82
CA PHE A 134 -2.60 -8.19 6.01
C PHE A 134 -2.22 -6.75 5.69
N HIS A 135 -1.45 -6.49 4.65
CA HIS A 135 -0.87 -5.20 4.25
C HIS A 135 0.06 -4.58 5.29
N THR A 136 -0.17 -4.81 6.57
CA THR A 136 0.72 -4.47 7.69
C THR A 136 0.49 -5.47 8.81
N LEU A 137 1.56 -5.89 9.47
CA LEU A 137 1.53 -6.83 10.58
C LEU A 137 1.85 -6.10 11.88
N GLY A 138 1.04 -6.31 12.92
CA GLY A 138 1.19 -5.66 14.22
C GLY A 138 2.54 -5.96 14.87
N ARG A 139 3.01 -7.22 14.83
CA ARG A 139 4.34 -7.58 15.38
C ARG A 139 5.49 -6.91 14.63
N VAL A 140 5.35 -6.68 13.32
CA VAL A 140 6.36 -5.97 12.52
C VAL A 140 6.41 -4.49 12.89
N LYS A 141 5.25 -3.84 13.05
CA LYS A 141 5.15 -2.44 13.47
C LYS A 141 5.67 -2.25 14.89
N ALA A 142 5.29 -3.13 15.82
CA ALA A 142 5.81 -3.11 17.19
C ALA A 142 7.34 -3.27 17.21
N GLY A 143 7.90 -4.17 16.39
CA GLY A 143 9.35 -4.34 16.22
C GLY A 143 10.04 -3.11 15.61
N ALA A 144 9.32 -2.28 14.87
CA ALA A 144 9.79 -1.00 14.33
C ALA A 144 9.61 0.19 15.28
N GLY A 145 9.09 -0.06 16.51
CA GLY A 145 8.93 0.94 17.56
C GLY A 145 7.57 1.62 17.60
N ASP A 146 6.58 1.16 16.82
CA ASP A 146 5.22 1.67 16.91
C ASP A 146 4.47 0.99 18.08
N ALA A 147 3.63 1.74 18.77
CA ALA A 147 2.71 1.16 19.77
C ALA A 147 1.59 0.43 19.04
N GLU A 148 1.51 -0.90 19.22
CA GLU A 148 0.45 -1.71 18.64
C GLU A 148 -0.35 -2.42 19.74
N PRO A 149 -1.70 -2.39 19.68
CA PRO A 149 -2.55 -3.06 20.66
C PRO A 149 -2.30 -4.57 20.69
N ALA A 150 -2.13 -5.15 21.91
CA ALA A 150 -1.97 -6.59 22.08
C ALA A 150 -3.15 -7.39 21.53
N GLU A 151 -4.34 -6.81 21.56
CA GLU A 151 -5.55 -7.38 20.98
C GLU A 151 -5.42 -7.58 19.47
N ARG A 152 -4.92 -6.57 18.73
CA ARG A 152 -4.65 -6.69 17.30
C ARG A 152 -3.72 -7.88 17.01
N ILE A 153 -2.61 -7.96 17.73
CA ILE A 153 -1.61 -9.03 17.54
C ILE A 153 -2.25 -10.41 17.82
N SER A 154 -3.08 -10.52 18.85
CA SER A 154 -3.80 -11.75 19.17
C SER A 154 -4.80 -12.16 18.10
N ARG A 155 -5.55 -11.18 17.56
CA ARG A 155 -6.51 -11.42 16.46
C ARG A 155 -5.79 -11.81 15.17
N GLU A 156 -4.69 -11.11 14.81
CA GLU A 156 -3.85 -11.49 13.66
C GLU A 156 -3.34 -12.94 13.80
N GLN A 157 -2.91 -13.35 15.01
CA GLN A 157 -2.44 -14.72 15.26
C GLN A 157 -3.53 -15.75 14.96
N ARG A 158 -4.78 -15.53 15.42
CA ARG A 158 -5.91 -16.43 15.14
C ARG A 158 -6.23 -16.49 13.64
N ILE A 159 -6.26 -15.34 12.97
CA ILE A 159 -6.52 -15.26 11.52
C ILE A 159 -5.45 -16.05 10.75
N VAL A 160 -4.17 -15.88 11.08
CA VAL A 160 -3.06 -16.62 10.45
C VAL A 160 -3.22 -18.13 10.63
N GLN A 161 -3.66 -18.58 11.79
CA GLN A 161 -3.86 -20.01 12.06
C GLN A 161 -5.05 -20.59 11.28
N CYS A 162 -6.05 -19.77 10.99
CA CYS A 162 -7.32 -20.21 10.43
C CYS A 162 -7.52 -19.93 8.93
N ALA A 163 -6.87 -18.94 8.37
CA ALA A 163 -7.00 -18.63 6.94
C ALA A 163 -6.56 -19.82 6.08
N ASP A 164 -7.31 -20.09 5.01
CA ASP A 164 -6.98 -21.16 4.06
C ASP A 164 -5.79 -20.79 3.19
N ALA A 165 -5.67 -19.49 2.86
CA ALA A 165 -4.47 -18.90 2.28
C ALA A 165 -4.10 -17.56 2.90
N LEU A 166 -2.81 -17.29 2.96
CA LEU A 166 -2.22 -16.01 3.34
C LEU A 166 -1.55 -15.42 2.11
N VAL A 167 -1.95 -14.23 1.70
CA VAL A 167 -1.38 -13.54 0.56
C VAL A 167 -0.32 -12.56 1.04
N ALA A 168 0.94 -12.87 0.80
CA ALA A 168 2.09 -12.01 1.09
C ALA A 168 2.45 -11.18 -0.15
N ASN A 169 2.64 -9.87 0.03
CA ASN A 169 2.96 -8.96 -1.07
C ASN A 169 4.41 -9.11 -1.58
N ALA A 170 5.30 -9.68 -0.75
CA ALA A 170 6.70 -9.86 -1.07
C ALA A 170 7.33 -10.97 -0.20
N PRO A 171 8.49 -11.54 -0.61
CA PRO A 171 9.18 -12.56 0.18
C PRO A 171 9.45 -12.17 1.64
N PRO A 172 9.84 -10.92 1.99
CA PRO A 172 10.00 -10.52 3.39
C PRO A 172 8.73 -10.64 4.22
N GLU A 173 7.53 -10.39 3.64
CA GLU A 173 6.26 -10.54 4.35
C GLU A 173 5.94 -12.02 4.64
N ARG A 174 6.22 -12.92 3.68
CA ARG A 174 6.15 -14.37 3.91
C ARG A 174 7.05 -14.78 5.09
N ASP A 175 8.29 -14.30 5.11
CA ASP A 175 9.25 -14.63 6.17
C ASP A 175 8.77 -14.09 7.53
N GLN A 176 8.16 -12.90 7.56
CA GLN A 176 7.53 -12.31 8.75
C GLN A 176 6.33 -13.14 9.24
N LEU A 177 5.44 -13.56 8.34
CA LEU A 177 4.31 -14.43 8.67
C LEU A 177 4.81 -15.76 9.26
N THR A 178 5.81 -16.36 8.65
CA THR A 178 6.39 -17.64 9.11
C THR A 178 7.10 -17.48 10.46
N THR A 179 7.95 -16.46 10.61
CA THR A 179 8.81 -16.34 11.81
C THR A 179 8.09 -15.73 13.00
N LEU A 180 7.25 -14.70 12.76
CA LEU A 180 6.60 -13.95 13.83
C LEU A 180 5.24 -14.54 14.21
N TYR A 181 4.51 -15.12 13.26
CA TYR A 181 3.16 -15.66 13.48
C TYR A 181 3.08 -17.17 13.34
N GLN A 182 4.20 -17.85 13.05
CA GLN A 182 4.26 -19.31 12.87
C GLN A 182 3.26 -19.82 11.82
N ALA A 183 3.07 -19.02 10.76
CA ALA A 183 2.23 -19.41 9.63
C ALA A 183 2.82 -20.64 8.93
N ASP A 184 1.95 -21.55 8.51
CA ASP A 184 2.34 -22.66 7.65
C ASP A 184 2.81 -22.14 6.28
N PRO A 185 4.08 -22.36 5.90
CA PRO A 185 4.60 -21.87 4.62
C PRO A 185 3.83 -22.39 3.39
N GLN A 186 3.16 -23.53 3.49
CA GLN A 186 2.38 -24.12 2.39
C GLN A 186 1.08 -23.35 2.13
N ARG A 187 0.62 -22.54 3.09
CA ARG A 187 -0.57 -21.69 2.95
C ARG A 187 -0.22 -20.24 2.55
N ILE A 188 1.07 -19.92 2.34
CA ILE A 188 1.48 -18.57 1.99
C ILE A 188 1.75 -18.47 0.50
N GLU A 189 0.94 -17.66 -0.17
CA GLU A 189 1.11 -17.29 -1.57
C GLU A 189 1.79 -15.93 -1.69
N ILE A 190 2.92 -15.87 -2.42
CA ILE A 190 3.56 -14.59 -2.72
C ILE A 190 2.95 -14.03 -4.01
N ILE A 191 2.21 -12.93 -3.86
CA ILE A 191 1.56 -12.24 -4.96
C ILE A 191 1.97 -10.77 -4.93
N ASN A 192 2.98 -10.43 -5.72
CA ASN A 192 3.45 -9.06 -5.79
C ASN A 192 2.38 -8.16 -6.40
N PRO A 193 2.10 -6.99 -5.81
CA PRO A 193 1.27 -5.96 -6.41
C PRO A 193 1.80 -5.52 -7.77
N GLY A 194 0.92 -4.97 -8.60
CA GLY A 194 1.28 -4.39 -9.87
C GLY A 194 1.39 -2.86 -9.83
N VAL A 195 1.76 -2.30 -10.96
CA VAL A 195 1.64 -0.87 -11.28
C VAL A 195 0.90 -0.71 -12.60
N ASP A 196 0.11 0.35 -12.71
CA ASP A 196 -0.55 0.71 -13.97
C ASP A 196 0.45 1.39 -14.91
N HIS A 197 0.98 0.63 -15.87
CA HIS A 197 1.96 1.10 -16.85
C HIS A 197 1.37 2.09 -17.88
N ALA A 198 0.05 2.24 -17.98
CA ALA A 198 -0.58 3.26 -18.80
C ALA A 198 -0.47 4.65 -18.15
N LEU A 199 -0.51 4.69 -16.81
CA LEU A 199 -0.36 5.91 -16.03
C LEU A 199 1.11 6.19 -15.71
N PHE A 200 1.82 5.18 -15.19
CA PHE A 200 3.21 5.27 -14.73
C PHE A 200 4.15 4.67 -15.77
N SER A 201 4.75 5.53 -16.54
CA SER A 201 5.70 5.19 -17.61
C SER A 201 6.74 6.30 -17.77
N PRO A 202 7.92 6.01 -18.30
CA PRO A 202 8.94 7.04 -18.58
C PRO A 202 8.40 8.14 -19.49
N GLY A 203 8.87 9.37 -19.28
CA GLY A 203 8.44 10.52 -20.06
C GLY A 203 9.40 11.69 -19.99
N SER A 204 8.99 12.83 -20.56
CA SER A 204 9.83 14.04 -20.58
C SER A 204 9.87 14.72 -19.23
N ARG A 205 11.03 14.67 -18.53
CA ARG A 205 11.26 15.40 -17.28
C ARG A 205 11.06 16.90 -17.45
N ALA A 206 11.62 17.49 -18.53
CA ALA A 206 11.44 18.91 -18.80
C ALA A 206 9.96 19.28 -19.04
N GLY A 207 9.19 18.43 -19.72
CA GLY A 207 7.75 18.59 -19.88
C GLY A 207 7.00 18.54 -18.55
N ALA A 208 7.35 17.54 -17.73
CA ALA A 208 6.77 17.35 -16.39
C ALA A 208 7.08 18.53 -15.45
N ARG A 209 8.31 19.05 -15.45
CA ARG A 209 8.69 20.24 -14.65
C ARG A 209 7.92 21.48 -15.07
N ARG A 210 7.73 21.72 -16.37
CA ARG A 210 6.88 22.83 -16.81
C ARG A 210 5.43 22.67 -16.35
N ALA A 211 4.89 21.46 -16.39
CA ALA A 211 3.53 21.19 -15.96
C ALA A 211 3.33 21.33 -14.44
N THR A 212 4.37 21.03 -13.65
CA THR A 212 4.34 21.12 -12.18
C THR A 212 4.83 22.48 -11.65
N GLY A 213 5.34 23.38 -12.50
CA GLY A 213 5.90 24.65 -12.11
C GLY A 213 7.24 24.56 -11.38
N LEU A 214 7.92 23.41 -11.45
CA LEU A 214 9.23 23.21 -10.81
C LEU A 214 10.34 23.79 -11.70
N GLY A 215 11.35 24.38 -11.05
CA GLY A 215 12.53 24.93 -11.70
C GLY A 215 13.52 23.85 -12.18
N ASP A 216 14.70 24.32 -12.66
CA ASP A 216 15.74 23.45 -13.23
C ASP A 216 16.66 22.83 -12.16
N GLY A 217 16.61 23.27 -10.90
CA GLY A 217 17.37 22.70 -9.79
C GLY A 217 16.97 21.25 -9.48
N PRO A 218 17.78 20.55 -8.66
CA PRO A 218 17.47 19.17 -8.26
C PRO A 218 16.15 19.07 -7.49
N VAL A 219 15.32 18.12 -7.86
CA VAL A 219 14.01 17.84 -7.25
C VAL A 219 14.02 16.48 -6.60
N LEU A 220 13.87 16.46 -5.28
CA LEU A 220 13.58 15.26 -4.50
C LEU A 220 12.07 15.16 -4.33
N LEU A 221 11.51 13.95 -4.43
CA LEU A 221 10.08 13.72 -4.24
C LEU A 221 9.85 12.70 -3.14
N PHE A 222 9.08 13.07 -2.13
CA PHE A 222 8.47 12.20 -1.15
C PHE A 222 6.96 12.10 -1.44
N VAL A 223 6.44 10.89 -1.55
CA VAL A 223 5.01 10.62 -1.72
C VAL A 223 4.54 9.70 -0.61
N GLY A 224 3.49 10.10 0.09
CA GLY A 224 2.91 9.26 1.13
C GLY A 224 2.17 10.04 2.19
N ARG A 225 1.42 9.30 3.01
CA ARG A 225 0.77 9.89 4.19
C ARG A 225 1.81 10.50 5.13
N ILE A 226 1.52 11.67 5.68
CA ILE A 226 2.39 12.33 6.66
C ILE A 226 2.16 11.66 8.02
N GLN A 227 3.01 10.71 8.32
CA GLN A 227 3.00 9.93 9.56
C GLN A 227 4.43 9.42 9.87
N PRO A 228 4.80 9.20 11.14
CA PRO A 228 6.16 8.82 11.54
C PRO A 228 6.70 7.58 10.82
N LEU A 229 5.80 6.61 10.52
CA LEU A 229 6.15 5.38 9.82
C LEU A 229 6.76 5.63 8.42
N LYS A 230 6.33 6.69 7.73
CA LYS A 230 6.77 7.03 6.36
C LYS A 230 8.06 7.85 6.32
N GLY A 231 8.42 8.51 7.43
CA GLY A 231 9.74 9.13 7.60
C GLY A 231 9.94 10.43 6.81
N VAL A 232 8.91 11.25 6.67
CA VAL A 232 9.04 12.57 6.04
C VAL A 232 10.03 13.48 6.80
N ASP A 233 10.12 13.31 8.12
CA ASP A 233 11.13 13.91 9.00
C ASP A 233 12.54 13.64 8.49
N LEU A 234 12.85 12.37 8.21
CA LEU A 234 14.15 11.95 7.72
C LEU A 234 14.47 12.50 6.31
N ALA A 235 13.45 12.64 5.43
CA ALA A 235 13.66 13.25 4.12
C ALA A 235 14.02 14.74 4.25
N ILE A 236 13.39 15.46 5.18
CA ILE A 236 13.69 16.88 5.48
C ILE A 236 15.09 17.02 6.10
N GLU A 237 15.44 16.17 7.05
CA GLU A 237 16.77 16.15 7.65
C GLU A 237 17.86 15.84 6.62
N ALA A 238 17.61 14.89 5.70
CA ALA A 238 18.54 14.58 4.62
C ALA A 238 18.73 15.80 3.70
N LEU A 239 17.66 16.49 3.30
CA LEU A 239 17.75 17.73 2.53
C LEU A 239 18.61 18.79 3.21
N ALA A 240 18.47 18.95 4.54
CA ALA A 240 19.25 19.92 5.31
C ALA A 240 20.75 19.59 5.36
N ARG A 241 21.11 18.30 5.24
CA ARG A 241 22.49 17.82 5.28
C ARG A 241 23.21 17.81 3.94
N MET A 242 22.45 18.00 2.86
CA MET A 242 23.04 18.04 1.52
C MET A 242 23.73 19.37 1.26
N ASP A 243 24.95 19.32 0.70
CA ASP A 243 25.67 20.51 0.19
C ASP A 243 25.12 20.93 -1.20
N ARG A 244 23.80 21.11 -1.27
CA ARG A 244 23.06 21.50 -2.48
C ARG A 244 21.93 22.46 -2.11
N PRO A 245 22.26 23.77 -1.97
CA PRO A 245 21.28 24.78 -1.59
C PRO A 245 20.18 25.00 -2.65
N ASP A 246 20.43 24.59 -3.89
CA ASP A 246 19.52 24.65 -5.03
C ASP A 246 18.52 23.47 -5.08
N ALA A 247 18.74 22.42 -4.27
CA ALA A 247 17.84 21.28 -4.23
C ALA A 247 16.55 21.59 -3.45
N VAL A 248 15.42 21.11 -3.97
CA VAL A 248 14.12 21.20 -3.31
C VAL A 248 13.56 19.81 -3.02
N LEU A 249 12.79 19.71 -1.93
CA LEU A 249 12.03 18.51 -1.57
C LEU A 249 10.54 18.80 -1.76
N VAL A 250 9.89 18.08 -2.66
CA VAL A 250 8.44 18.05 -2.77
C VAL A 250 7.92 16.98 -1.82
N VAL A 251 7.08 17.37 -0.87
CA VAL A 251 6.36 16.47 0.03
C VAL A 251 4.91 16.41 -0.41
N MET A 252 4.49 15.28 -0.95
CA MET A 252 3.14 15.09 -1.48
C MET A 252 2.37 14.09 -0.64
N GLY A 253 1.31 14.54 0.02
CA GLY A 253 0.44 13.74 0.85
C GLY A 253 -0.27 14.56 1.91
N GLY A 254 -1.17 13.91 2.64
CA GLY A 254 -1.93 14.52 3.71
C GLY A 254 -1.62 13.91 5.08
N PRO A 255 -2.07 14.59 6.16
CA PRO A 255 -2.03 14.04 7.51
C PRO A 255 -2.89 12.77 7.60
N SER A 256 -2.50 11.83 8.44
CA SER A 256 -3.18 10.54 8.60
C SER A 256 -3.16 10.08 10.04
N GLY A 257 -4.30 9.48 10.45
CA GLY A 257 -4.52 9.06 11.83
C GLY A 257 -4.85 10.21 12.76
N THR A 258 -5.12 9.90 14.02
CA THR A 258 -5.55 10.85 15.06
C THR A 258 -4.50 11.94 15.33
N GLU A 259 -3.21 11.62 15.18
CA GLU A 259 -2.08 12.54 15.40
C GLU A 259 -1.55 13.19 14.12
N GLY A 260 -2.19 12.92 12.96
CA GLY A 260 -1.66 13.34 11.65
C GLY A 260 -1.44 14.85 11.52
N GLU A 261 -2.38 15.66 11.98
CA GLU A 261 -2.26 17.13 11.97
C GLU A 261 -1.16 17.63 12.93
N ALA A 262 -1.00 16.99 14.08
CA ALA A 262 0.08 17.32 15.01
C ALA A 262 1.43 17.01 14.37
N HIS A 263 1.58 15.83 13.78
CA HIS A 263 2.81 15.44 13.10
C HIS A 263 3.13 16.33 11.88
N LEU A 264 2.12 16.74 11.10
CA LEU A 264 2.33 17.71 10.02
C LEU A 264 2.91 19.04 10.55
N ARG A 265 2.39 19.53 11.69
CA ARG A 265 2.96 20.75 12.33
C ARG A 265 4.39 20.54 12.80
N GLU A 266 4.69 19.36 13.36
CA GLU A 266 6.04 19.03 13.82
C GLU A 266 7.05 18.99 12.67
N VAL A 267 6.74 18.34 11.56
CA VAL A 267 7.68 18.25 10.42
C VAL A 267 7.85 19.60 9.71
N ARG A 268 6.82 20.46 9.70
CA ARG A 268 6.95 21.85 9.21
C ARG A 268 7.86 22.67 10.11
N ARG A 269 7.73 22.53 11.43
CA ARG A 269 8.62 23.18 12.38
C ARG A 269 10.06 22.67 12.22
N LEU A 270 10.24 21.36 12.08
CA LEU A 270 11.55 20.75 11.80
C LEU A 270 12.23 21.38 10.58
N ALA A 271 11.49 21.56 9.49
CA ALA A 271 12.01 22.22 8.28
C ALA A 271 12.46 23.67 8.55
N ALA A 272 11.71 24.41 9.38
CA ALA A 272 12.07 25.78 9.79
C ALA A 272 13.30 25.80 10.71
N ASP A 273 13.35 24.93 11.72
CA ASP A 273 14.44 24.82 12.68
C ASP A 273 15.77 24.44 11.99
N LEU A 274 15.69 23.64 10.93
CA LEU A 274 16.84 23.24 10.10
C LEU A 274 17.19 24.28 9.00
N GLY A 275 16.41 25.36 8.86
CA GLY A 275 16.67 26.43 7.88
C GLY A 275 16.38 26.02 6.43
N VAL A 276 15.54 25.00 6.21
CA VAL A 276 15.23 24.48 4.86
C VAL A 276 13.76 24.69 4.45
N ALA A 277 12.97 25.41 5.22
CA ALA A 277 11.53 25.58 4.98
C ALA A 277 11.21 26.08 3.56
N GLU A 278 11.98 27.03 3.02
CA GLU A 278 11.80 27.56 1.66
C GLU A 278 12.17 26.57 0.54
N ARG A 279 12.82 25.47 0.89
CA ARG A 279 13.19 24.37 -0.02
C ARG A 279 12.26 23.17 0.06
N VAL A 280 11.25 23.21 0.96
CA VAL A 280 10.25 22.16 1.10
C VAL A 280 8.93 22.63 0.49
N ILE A 281 8.51 21.98 -0.59
CA ILE A 281 7.28 22.28 -1.32
C ILE A 281 6.20 21.29 -0.87
N TRP A 282 5.19 21.78 -0.17
CA TRP A 282 4.08 20.95 0.33
C TRP A 282 2.98 20.85 -0.72
N GLN A 283 2.60 19.62 -1.08
CA GLN A 283 1.52 19.34 -2.01
C GLN A 283 0.47 18.44 -1.36
N PRO A 284 -0.82 18.70 -1.57
CA PRO A 284 -1.87 17.79 -1.11
C PRO A 284 -1.80 16.44 -1.84
N PRO A 285 -2.51 15.41 -1.34
CA PRO A 285 -2.72 14.18 -2.09
C PRO A 285 -3.30 14.47 -3.47
N MET A 286 -2.78 13.80 -4.49
CA MET A 286 -3.21 14.02 -5.87
C MET A 286 -3.74 12.73 -6.51
N ALA A 287 -4.64 12.89 -7.48
CA ALA A 287 -5.09 11.77 -8.29
C ALA A 287 -3.91 11.12 -9.03
N ARG A 288 -3.96 9.80 -9.20
CA ARG A 288 -2.84 9.00 -9.71
C ARG A 288 -2.32 9.46 -11.08
N HIS A 289 -3.22 9.89 -11.98
CA HIS A 289 -2.81 10.41 -13.30
C HIS A 289 -2.01 11.73 -13.20
N VAL A 290 -2.27 12.56 -12.19
CA VAL A 290 -1.49 13.76 -11.92
C VAL A 290 -0.17 13.40 -11.23
N LEU A 291 -0.22 12.47 -10.27
CA LEU A 291 0.95 11.99 -9.52
C LEU A 291 2.05 11.46 -10.45
N SER A 292 1.70 10.77 -11.53
CA SER A 292 2.68 10.28 -12.51
C SER A 292 3.52 11.39 -13.15
N THR A 293 2.96 12.60 -13.28
CA THR A 293 3.70 13.79 -13.75
C THR A 293 4.73 14.26 -12.73
N TRP A 294 4.38 14.22 -11.44
CA TRP A 294 5.31 14.59 -10.35
C TRP A 294 6.47 13.60 -10.24
N TYR A 295 6.20 12.29 -10.40
CA TYR A 295 7.30 11.30 -10.49
C TYR A 295 8.25 11.68 -11.63
N ARG A 296 7.74 11.89 -12.84
CA ARG A 296 8.58 12.27 -13.99
C ARG A 296 9.32 13.59 -13.83
N ALA A 297 8.84 14.51 -12.98
CA ALA A 297 9.50 15.79 -12.70
C ALA A 297 10.67 15.65 -11.71
N ALA A 298 10.70 14.59 -10.90
CA ALA A 298 11.72 14.35 -9.89
C ALA A 298 13.05 13.86 -10.49
N ASP A 299 14.15 14.15 -9.82
CA ASP A 299 15.46 13.53 -10.07
C ASP A 299 15.63 12.26 -9.24
N VAL A 300 15.10 12.27 -8.01
CA VAL A 300 15.18 11.15 -7.06
C VAL A 300 13.87 11.09 -6.26
N VAL A 301 13.34 9.88 -6.12
CA VAL A 301 12.23 9.62 -5.17
C VAL A 301 12.81 9.07 -3.88
N VAL A 302 12.40 9.64 -2.74
CA VAL A 302 12.92 9.30 -1.42
C VAL A 302 11.85 8.55 -0.63
N VAL A 303 12.16 7.30 -0.21
CA VAL A 303 11.24 6.42 0.53
C VAL A 303 11.88 5.97 1.85
N PRO A 304 11.91 6.84 2.88
CA PRO A 304 12.64 6.59 4.13
C PRO A 304 11.77 5.88 5.18
N SER A 305 10.87 5.01 4.74
CA SER A 305 9.92 4.31 5.61
C SER A 305 10.61 3.44 6.67
N ARG A 306 10.04 3.36 7.88
CA ARG A 306 10.48 2.44 8.96
C ARG A 306 10.06 1.01 8.66
N SER A 307 8.91 0.84 8.03
CA SER A 307 8.36 -0.43 7.61
C SER A 307 7.56 -0.25 6.32
N GLU A 308 7.67 -1.20 5.41
CA GLU A 308 6.95 -1.21 4.15
C GLU A 308 6.66 -2.65 3.72
N SER A 309 5.39 -2.99 3.51
CA SER A 309 5.01 -4.34 3.10
C SER A 309 5.41 -4.65 1.65
N PHE A 310 5.29 -3.64 0.76
CA PHE A 310 5.72 -3.77 -0.63
C PHE A 310 6.46 -2.53 -1.15
N GLY A 311 5.82 -1.35 -1.14
CA GLY A 311 6.41 -0.11 -1.63
C GLY A 311 5.87 0.33 -2.98
N LEU A 312 4.54 0.48 -3.10
CA LEU A 312 3.89 0.95 -4.35
C LEU A 312 4.48 2.28 -4.84
N VAL A 313 4.81 3.21 -3.94
CA VAL A 313 5.45 4.49 -4.29
C VAL A 313 6.79 4.28 -4.99
N ALA A 314 7.61 3.35 -4.48
CA ALA A 314 8.88 3.02 -5.11
C ALA A 314 8.67 2.35 -6.47
N LEU A 315 7.66 1.49 -6.61
CA LEU A 315 7.32 0.84 -7.87
C LEU A 315 6.78 1.83 -8.90
N GLU A 316 5.93 2.78 -8.51
CA GLU A 316 5.40 3.85 -9.37
C GLU A 316 6.52 4.76 -9.88
N ALA A 317 7.47 5.14 -8.99
CA ALA A 317 8.67 5.88 -9.36
C ALA A 317 9.55 5.10 -10.35
N ALA A 318 9.80 3.83 -10.07
CA ALA A 318 10.55 2.92 -10.94
C ALA A 318 9.90 2.82 -12.33
N ALA A 319 8.58 2.62 -12.39
CA ALA A 319 7.82 2.58 -13.65
C ALA A 319 7.91 3.89 -14.45
N CYS A 320 8.05 5.03 -13.77
CA CYS A 320 8.30 6.33 -14.41
C CYS A 320 9.78 6.54 -14.84
N GLY A 321 10.67 5.60 -14.55
CA GLY A 321 12.10 5.70 -14.88
C GLY A 321 12.87 6.64 -13.95
N VAL A 322 12.42 6.80 -12.71
CA VAL A 322 13.05 7.67 -11.72
C VAL A 322 13.74 6.81 -10.65
N PRO A 323 15.04 7.04 -10.38
CA PRO A 323 15.74 6.28 -9.37
C PRO A 323 15.19 6.55 -7.97
N VAL A 324 15.13 5.49 -7.17
CA VAL A 324 14.61 5.53 -5.80
C VAL A 324 15.76 5.41 -4.80
N VAL A 325 15.78 6.25 -3.78
CA VAL A 325 16.59 6.07 -2.57
C VAL A 325 15.65 5.65 -1.45
N ALA A 326 15.76 4.43 -0.99
CA ALA A 326 14.83 3.83 -0.03
C ALA A 326 15.54 3.20 1.16
N THR A 327 14.86 3.14 2.30
CA THR A 327 15.32 2.31 3.42
C THR A 327 15.32 0.83 3.01
N ALA A 328 16.34 0.09 3.41
CA ALA A 328 16.46 -1.34 3.14
C ALA A 328 15.54 -2.18 4.05
N VAL A 329 14.20 -2.00 3.95
CA VAL A 329 13.20 -2.69 4.79
C VAL A 329 12.11 -3.36 3.96
N GLY A 330 11.58 -4.47 4.46
CA GLY A 330 10.40 -5.15 3.92
C GLY A 330 10.41 -5.31 2.41
N GLY A 331 9.28 -5.05 1.78
CA GLY A 331 9.08 -5.18 0.33
C GLY A 331 9.87 -4.19 -0.52
N LEU A 332 10.42 -3.10 0.06
CA LEU A 332 11.32 -2.21 -0.70
C LEU A 332 12.53 -2.95 -1.26
N ARG A 333 12.99 -4.01 -0.60
CA ARG A 333 14.07 -4.89 -1.10
C ARG A 333 13.67 -5.72 -2.32
N THR A 334 12.38 -5.84 -2.59
CA THR A 334 11.85 -6.53 -3.78
C THR A 334 11.71 -5.55 -4.96
N VAL A 335 11.30 -4.33 -4.67
CA VAL A 335 11.06 -3.29 -5.68
C VAL A 335 12.36 -2.60 -6.10
N VAL A 336 13.27 -2.37 -5.15
CA VAL A 336 14.56 -1.69 -5.40
C VAL A 336 15.69 -2.72 -5.32
N VAL A 337 16.36 -2.94 -6.43
CA VAL A 337 17.59 -3.74 -6.51
C VAL A 337 18.77 -2.78 -6.31
N ASP A 338 19.44 -2.91 -5.15
CA ASP A 338 20.49 -1.98 -4.74
C ASP A 338 21.62 -1.85 -5.76
N GLY A 339 21.95 -0.61 -6.13
CA GLY A 339 22.97 -0.28 -7.13
C GLY A 339 22.59 -0.60 -8.58
N VAL A 340 21.37 -1.13 -8.83
CA VAL A 340 20.89 -1.49 -10.17
C VAL A 340 19.66 -0.69 -10.56
N THR A 341 18.61 -0.66 -9.72
CA THR A 341 17.36 0.07 -9.99
C THR A 341 17.13 1.26 -9.06
N GLY A 342 18.06 1.49 -8.14
CA GLY A 342 18.02 2.53 -7.12
C GLY A 342 19.03 2.23 -6.04
N LEU A 343 18.93 2.92 -4.91
CA LEU A 343 19.82 2.72 -3.77
C LEU A 343 19.03 2.32 -2.52
N LEU A 344 19.46 1.26 -1.86
CA LEU A 344 18.95 0.83 -0.56
C LEU A 344 19.86 1.32 0.56
N VAL A 345 19.32 2.11 1.47
CA VAL A 345 20.04 2.66 2.61
C VAL A 345 19.81 1.77 3.84
N PRO A 346 20.84 1.05 4.32
CA PRO A 346 20.69 0.15 5.47
C PRO A 346 20.48 0.91 6.79
N SER A 347 21.13 2.06 6.93
CA SER A 347 21.07 2.92 8.10
C SER A 347 20.03 4.02 7.89
N ARG A 348 19.01 4.05 8.73
CA ARG A 348 17.95 5.04 8.66
C ARG A 348 18.39 6.35 9.35
N THR A 349 19.45 6.99 8.80
CA THR A 349 20.02 8.27 9.26
C THR A 349 20.00 9.32 8.16
N ALA A 350 19.89 10.59 8.54
CA ALA A 350 19.89 11.70 7.59
C ALA A 350 21.18 11.78 6.77
N ASP A 351 22.34 11.49 7.37
CA ASP A 351 23.63 11.47 6.67
C ASP A 351 23.69 10.39 5.60
N ALA A 352 23.18 9.19 5.89
CA ALA A 352 23.17 8.09 4.94
C ALA A 352 22.25 8.38 3.74
N PHE A 353 21.06 8.96 3.99
CA PHE A 353 20.16 9.39 2.92
C PHE A 353 20.75 10.56 2.12
N ALA A 354 21.30 11.58 2.80
CA ALA A 354 21.96 12.72 2.13
C ALA A 354 23.11 12.26 1.24
N GLY A 355 23.94 11.32 1.72
CA GLY A 355 25.04 10.74 0.95
C GLY A 355 24.56 9.98 -0.28
N ALA A 356 23.55 9.11 -0.14
CA ALA A 356 22.98 8.35 -1.25
C ALA A 356 22.32 9.26 -2.30
N ILE A 357 21.50 10.22 -1.87
CA ILE A 357 20.89 11.21 -2.76
C ILE A 357 21.97 12.06 -3.44
N GLY A 358 22.94 12.57 -2.65
CA GLY A 358 24.03 13.37 -3.17
C GLY A 358 24.86 12.67 -4.25
N SER A 359 25.10 11.36 -4.12
CA SER A 359 25.81 10.57 -5.12
C SER A 359 25.06 10.52 -6.46
N LEU A 360 23.73 10.37 -6.45
CA LEU A 360 22.91 10.37 -7.66
C LEU A 360 22.84 11.76 -8.31
N LEU A 361 22.77 12.82 -7.52
CA LEU A 361 22.74 14.20 -8.04
C LEU A 361 24.09 14.63 -8.59
N ALA A 362 25.20 14.06 -8.09
CA ALA A 362 26.55 14.34 -8.58
C ALA A 362 26.88 13.63 -9.91
N ASP A 363 26.19 12.50 -10.20
CA ASP A 363 26.34 11.74 -11.45
C ASP A 363 24.97 11.51 -12.11
N PRO A 364 24.47 12.49 -12.89
CA PRO A 364 23.18 12.37 -13.59
C PRO A 364 23.13 11.24 -14.61
N ALA A 365 24.28 10.81 -15.16
CA ALA A 365 24.33 9.69 -16.10
C ALA A 365 24.07 8.37 -15.38
N HIS A 366 24.70 8.18 -14.21
CA HIS A 366 24.44 7.02 -13.36
C HIS A 366 23.01 7.00 -12.85
N ALA A 367 22.48 8.13 -12.37
CA ALA A 367 21.09 8.24 -11.94
C ALA A 367 20.09 7.89 -13.06
N ALA A 368 20.36 8.35 -14.30
CA ALA A 368 19.55 8.01 -15.47
C ALA A 368 19.63 6.51 -15.82
N ALA A 369 20.81 5.89 -15.70
CA ALA A 369 20.98 4.45 -15.90
C ALA A 369 20.18 3.63 -14.89
N LEU A 370 20.25 3.98 -13.58
CA LEU A 370 19.43 3.33 -12.55
C LEU A 370 17.93 3.49 -12.82
N GLY A 371 17.48 4.68 -13.24
CA GLY A 371 16.09 4.93 -13.60
C GLY A 371 15.62 4.10 -14.80
N ALA A 372 16.46 3.93 -15.81
CA ALA A 372 16.16 3.10 -16.97
C ALA A 372 16.02 1.61 -16.58
N GLU A 373 16.95 1.07 -15.78
CA GLU A 373 16.87 -0.30 -15.26
C GLU A 373 15.66 -0.47 -14.32
N ALA A 374 15.34 0.54 -13.52
CA ALA A 374 14.14 0.54 -12.68
C ALA A 374 12.86 0.41 -13.52
N ALA A 375 12.77 1.13 -14.65
CA ALA A 375 11.61 1.03 -15.54
C ALA A 375 11.52 -0.36 -16.22
N VAL A 376 12.65 -0.98 -16.54
CA VAL A 376 12.69 -2.37 -17.05
C VAL A 376 12.20 -3.34 -15.98
N HIS A 377 12.75 -3.25 -14.77
CA HIS A 377 12.38 -4.11 -13.64
C HIS A 377 10.89 -3.96 -13.26
N ALA A 378 10.35 -2.73 -13.28
CA ALA A 378 8.95 -2.47 -12.96
C ALA A 378 7.97 -3.19 -13.90
N ARG A 379 8.35 -3.53 -15.14
CA ARG A 379 7.49 -4.28 -16.08
C ARG A 379 7.14 -5.68 -15.61
N GLU A 380 7.91 -6.24 -14.67
CA GLU A 380 7.61 -7.54 -14.06
C GLU A 380 6.38 -7.46 -13.12
N PHE A 381 6.03 -6.27 -12.65
CA PHE A 381 4.96 -6.04 -11.69
C PHE A 381 3.72 -5.49 -12.40
N THR A 382 2.79 -6.39 -12.75
CA THR A 382 1.51 -6.02 -13.39
C THR A 382 0.34 -6.54 -12.60
N TRP A 383 -0.75 -5.78 -12.54
CA TRP A 383 -1.98 -6.21 -11.89
C TRP A 383 -2.58 -7.44 -12.55
N THR A 384 -2.43 -7.60 -13.87
CA THR A 384 -2.86 -8.79 -14.61
C THR A 384 -2.16 -10.07 -14.11
N ARG A 385 -0.83 -10.02 -13.88
CA ARG A 385 -0.09 -11.17 -13.30
C ARG A 385 -0.51 -11.44 -11.86
N ALA A 386 -0.68 -10.38 -11.07
CA ALA A 386 -1.14 -10.50 -9.69
C ALA A 386 -2.55 -11.12 -9.61
N ALA A 387 -3.49 -10.65 -10.42
CA ALA A 387 -4.85 -11.19 -10.49
C ALA A 387 -4.88 -12.64 -10.98
N ALA A 388 -4.08 -12.99 -11.99
CA ALA A 388 -3.99 -14.36 -12.48
C ALA A 388 -3.48 -15.31 -11.38
N ARG A 389 -2.45 -14.90 -10.61
CA ARG A 389 -1.93 -15.70 -9.49
C ARG A 389 -2.95 -15.83 -8.36
N LEU A 390 -3.62 -14.72 -7.98
CA LEU A 390 -4.66 -14.76 -6.95
C LEU A 390 -5.82 -15.64 -7.36
N ARG A 391 -6.31 -15.52 -8.61
CA ARG A 391 -7.37 -16.37 -9.13
C ARG A 391 -6.98 -17.85 -9.10
N GLN A 392 -5.74 -18.20 -9.44
CA GLN A 392 -5.24 -19.57 -9.33
C GLN A 392 -5.26 -20.05 -7.87
N ALA A 393 -4.66 -19.28 -6.95
CA ALA A 393 -4.59 -19.63 -5.53
C ALA A 393 -5.98 -19.83 -4.93
N VAL A 394 -6.92 -18.90 -5.17
CA VAL A 394 -8.30 -19.03 -4.69
C VAL A 394 -9.01 -20.21 -5.33
N GLY A 395 -8.79 -20.48 -6.62
CA GLY A 395 -9.35 -21.67 -7.31
C GLY A 395 -8.85 -22.99 -6.72
N GLU A 396 -7.63 -23.03 -6.20
CA GLU A 396 -7.09 -24.19 -5.47
C GLU A 396 -7.78 -24.36 -4.11
N LEU A 397 -8.07 -23.25 -3.39
CA LEU A 397 -8.82 -23.29 -2.13
C LEU A 397 -10.24 -23.83 -2.29
N CYS A 398 -10.95 -23.43 -3.36
CA CYS A 398 -12.32 -23.90 -3.62
C CYS A 398 -12.41 -25.41 -3.88
N ARG A 399 -11.29 -26.07 -4.20
CA ARG A 399 -11.20 -27.53 -4.39
C ARG A 399 -10.67 -28.26 -3.17
N GLY A 400 -10.04 -27.54 -2.26
CA GLY A 400 -9.41 -28.10 -1.08
C GLY A 400 -10.38 -28.33 0.09
N THR A 401 -9.83 -28.88 1.16
CA THR A 401 -10.51 -28.94 2.44
C THR A 401 -10.15 -27.67 3.22
N LEU A 402 -11.14 -27.01 3.81
CA LEU A 402 -10.92 -25.83 4.64
C LEU A 402 -10.07 -26.19 5.85
N VAL A 403 -9.21 -25.27 6.24
CA VAL A 403 -8.41 -25.38 7.47
C VAL A 403 -9.36 -25.44 8.66
N ASP A 404 -9.27 -26.52 9.44
CA ASP A 404 -9.96 -26.63 10.73
C ASP A 404 -9.11 -25.99 11.81
N CYS A 405 -9.64 -24.96 12.44
CA CYS A 405 -8.95 -24.17 13.47
C CYS A 405 -9.75 -24.10 14.80
N ARG A 406 -10.64 -25.07 15.02
CA ARG A 406 -11.46 -25.18 16.25
C ARG A 406 -10.66 -25.82 17.39
#